data_c4da9a3e05b1b5ea8e9ecc32e5bb78f1
#
_entry.id   c4da9a3e05b1b5ea8e9ecc32e5bb78f1
#
_cell.length_a   1.000
_cell.length_b   1.000
_cell.length_c   1.000
_cell.angle_alpha   90.00
_cell.angle_beta   90.00
_cell.angle_gamma   90.00
#
_symmetry.space_group_name_H-M   'P 1'
#
loop_
_entity.id
_entity.type
_entity.pdbx_description
1 polymer ?
#
loop_
_entity_poly.entity_id
_entity_poly.type
_entity_poly.pdbx_seq_one_letter_code
_entity_poly.pdbx_strand_id
1 'polypeptide(L)'
;MTSIKIAEVTGKQHKDVMRAIRNMEPAWKKVNGGNFSRVEYKDAKGEMRPCFELTKTECLYSATKFNDEARAKLVLRWEQLEMENLFVQ
;
A
#
# COMPACT_ATOMS: atom_id res chain seq x y z
N MET A 1 3.11 4.96 1.65
CA MET A 1 2.16 4.23 2.56
C MET A 1 2.58 2.78 2.66
N THR A 2 2.64 2.24 3.87
CA THR A 2 2.98 0.82 4.05
C THR A 2 1.81 -0.08 3.72
N SER A 3 2.11 -1.35 3.40
CA SER A 3 1.08 -2.36 3.17
C SER A 3 0.21 -2.57 4.41
N ILE A 4 0.76 -2.34 5.61
CA ILE A 4 -0.01 -2.40 6.86
C ILE A 4 -1.06 -1.30 6.89
N LYS A 5 -0.67 -0.08 6.52
CA LYS A 5 -1.60 1.05 6.47
C LYS A 5 -2.68 0.84 5.42
N ILE A 6 -2.31 0.27 4.28
CA ILE A 6 -3.29 -0.11 3.24
C ILE A 6 -4.32 -1.08 3.82
N ALA A 7 -3.87 -2.08 4.57
CA ALA A 7 -4.78 -3.05 5.21
C ALA A 7 -5.73 -2.36 6.19
N GLU A 8 -5.21 -1.44 7.02
CA GLU A 8 -6.04 -0.67 7.95
C GLU A 8 -7.10 0.15 7.23
N VAL A 9 -6.69 0.90 6.22
CA VAL A 9 -7.59 1.80 5.49
C VAL A 9 -8.69 1.03 4.77
N THR A 10 -8.33 -0.10 4.15
CA THR A 10 -9.26 -0.88 3.32
C THR A 10 -10.06 -1.89 4.11
N GLY A 11 -9.68 -2.18 5.35
CA GLY A 11 -10.32 -3.22 6.15
C GLY A 11 -9.96 -4.64 5.73
N LYS A 12 -8.93 -4.80 4.90
CA LYS A 12 -8.46 -6.11 4.44
C LYS A 12 -7.40 -6.65 5.39
N GLN A 13 -7.22 -7.97 5.38
CA GLN A 13 -6.13 -8.58 6.14
C GLN A 13 -4.80 -8.29 5.45
N HIS A 14 -3.77 -8.03 6.27
CA HIS A 14 -2.45 -7.69 5.75
C HIS A 14 -1.89 -8.77 4.81
N LYS A 15 -2.12 -10.04 5.12
CA LYS A 15 -1.65 -11.15 4.27
C LYS A 15 -2.24 -11.07 2.86
N ASP A 16 -3.49 -10.65 2.73
CA ASP A 16 -4.16 -10.52 1.44
C ASP A 16 -3.64 -9.33 0.66
N VAL A 17 -3.38 -8.22 1.35
CA VAL A 17 -2.74 -7.05 0.76
C VAL A 17 -1.35 -7.41 0.25
N MET A 18 -0.55 -8.11 1.05
CA MET A 18 0.79 -8.55 0.65
C MET A 18 0.76 -9.45 -0.58
N ARG A 19 -0.20 -10.36 -0.63
CA ARG A 19 -0.35 -11.25 -1.79
C ARG A 19 -0.68 -10.48 -3.05
N ALA A 20 -1.62 -9.54 -2.96
CA ALA A 20 -2.00 -8.72 -4.11
C ALA A 20 -0.81 -7.91 -4.63
N ILE A 21 -0.05 -7.29 -3.74
CA ILE A 21 1.12 -6.50 -4.11
C ILE A 21 2.18 -7.38 -4.79
N ARG A 22 2.48 -8.55 -4.20
CA ARG A 22 3.46 -9.48 -4.78
C ARG A 22 3.03 -9.97 -6.17
N ASN A 23 1.74 -10.21 -6.37
CA ASN A 23 1.23 -10.68 -7.66
C ASN A 23 1.32 -9.60 -8.74
N MET A 24 1.33 -8.35 -8.36
CA MET A 24 1.42 -7.23 -9.31
C MET A 24 2.86 -6.77 -9.57
N GLU A 25 3.79 -7.14 -8.71
CA GLU A 25 5.18 -6.69 -8.80
C GLU A 25 5.87 -7.06 -10.13
N PRO A 26 5.73 -8.28 -10.67
CA PRO A 26 6.41 -8.61 -11.92
C PRO A 26 6.03 -7.72 -13.09
N ALA A 27 4.73 -7.40 -13.23
CA ALA A 27 4.27 -6.51 -14.29
C ALA A 27 4.76 -5.09 -14.07
N TRP A 28 4.73 -4.62 -12.82
CA TRP A 28 5.24 -3.30 -12.46
C TRP A 28 6.73 -3.17 -12.78
N LYS A 29 7.52 -4.17 -12.41
CA LYS A 29 8.95 -4.21 -12.68
C LYS A 29 9.23 -4.17 -14.17
N LYS A 30 8.47 -4.91 -14.96
CA LYS A 30 8.64 -4.96 -16.42
C LYS A 30 8.44 -3.59 -17.06
N VAL A 31 7.42 -2.86 -16.62
CA VAL A 31 7.07 -1.55 -17.21
C VAL A 31 7.89 -0.42 -16.62
N ASN A 32 8.08 -0.42 -15.30
CA ASN A 32 8.71 0.68 -14.57
C ASN A 32 10.21 0.48 -14.30
N GLY A 33 10.71 -0.72 -14.44
CA GLY A 33 12.14 -1.03 -14.27
C GLY A 33 12.58 -1.29 -12.83
N GLY A 34 11.69 -1.27 -11.83
CA GLY A 34 12.05 -1.48 -10.44
C GLY A 34 11.00 -2.25 -9.66
N ASN A 35 11.43 -2.86 -8.57
CA ASN A 35 10.53 -3.54 -7.64
C ASN A 35 9.91 -2.54 -6.66
N PHE A 36 8.84 -2.95 -5.99
CA PHE A 36 8.31 -2.21 -4.85
C PHE A 36 9.31 -2.27 -3.69
N SER A 37 9.38 -1.19 -2.90
CA SER A 37 10.28 -1.13 -1.75
C SER A 37 9.80 -2.07 -0.64
N ARG A 38 10.75 -2.84 -0.09
CA ARG A 38 10.49 -3.73 1.05
C ARG A 38 11.13 -3.14 2.29
N VAL A 39 10.33 -3.09 3.36
CA VAL A 39 10.77 -2.62 4.67
C VAL A 39 10.31 -3.62 5.72
N GLU A 40 10.70 -3.40 6.96
CA GLU A 40 10.29 -4.27 8.06
C GLU A 40 9.45 -3.51 9.06
N TYR A 41 8.55 -4.21 9.72
CA TYR A 41 7.79 -3.68 10.84
C TYR A 41 7.84 -4.65 12.00
N LYS A 42 7.60 -4.12 13.20
CA LYS A 42 7.59 -4.91 14.42
C LYS A 42 6.16 -5.30 14.74
N ASP A 43 5.88 -6.61 14.81
CA ASP A 43 4.55 -7.09 15.10
C ASP A 43 4.23 -7.03 16.61
N ALA A 44 3.02 -7.47 16.99
CA ALA A 44 2.56 -7.41 18.38
C ALA A 44 3.41 -8.29 19.31
N LYS A 45 4.09 -9.30 18.77
CA LYS A 45 4.98 -10.18 19.54
C LYS A 45 6.40 -9.65 19.61
N GLY A 46 6.69 -8.53 18.96
CA GLY A 46 8.02 -7.96 18.93
C GLY A 46 8.93 -8.51 17.85
N GLU A 47 8.40 -9.33 16.94
CA GLU A 47 9.18 -9.89 15.83
C GLU A 47 9.17 -8.96 14.63
N MET A 48 10.30 -8.89 13.93
CA MET A 48 10.40 -8.13 12.69
C MET A 48 9.83 -8.94 11.55
N ARG A 49 8.92 -8.30 10.80
CA ARG A 49 8.25 -8.94 9.66
C ARG A 49 8.31 -8.04 8.44
N PRO A 50 8.31 -8.63 7.23
CA PRO A 50 8.38 -7.83 6.01
C PRO A 50 7.06 -7.15 5.71
N CYS A 51 7.16 -5.96 5.11
CA CYS A 51 6.02 -5.29 4.49
C CYS A 51 6.53 -4.47 3.31
N PHE A 52 5.61 -3.89 2.54
CA PHE A 52 5.96 -3.02 1.44
C PHE A 52 5.74 -1.56 1.84
N GLU A 53 6.60 -0.69 1.31
CA GLU A 53 6.42 0.75 1.37
C GLU A 53 6.15 1.23 -0.04
N LEU A 54 4.96 1.74 -0.30
CA LEU A 54 4.53 2.12 -1.64
C LEU A 54 4.36 3.62 -1.77
N THR A 55 4.74 4.15 -2.93
CA THR A 55 4.41 5.52 -3.31
C THR A 55 2.91 5.61 -3.58
N LYS A 56 2.39 6.84 -3.71
CA LYS A 56 0.98 7.04 -4.08
C LYS A 56 0.64 6.30 -5.38
N THR A 57 1.47 6.45 -6.40
CA THR A 57 1.25 5.80 -7.69
C THR A 57 1.20 4.29 -7.55
N GLU A 58 2.14 3.73 -6.79
CA GLU A 58 2.19 2.29 -6.55
C GLU A 58 0.98 1.79 -5.75
N CYS A 59 0.54 2.56 -4.75
CA CYS A 59 -0.67 2.25 -4.00
C CYS A 59 -1.90 2.20 -4.90
N LEU A 60 -2.08 3.21 -5.73
CA LEU A 60 -3.25 3.30 -6.60
C LEU A 60 -3.22 2.20 -7.67
N TYR A 61 -2.04 1.85 -8.16
CA TYR A 61 -1.89 0.72 -9.06
C TYR A 61 -2.30 -0.59 -8.36
N SER A 62 -1.81 -0.82 -7.15
CA SER A 62 -2.16 -2.02 -6.38
C SER A 62 -3.65 -2.08 -6.05
N ALA A 63 -4.27 -0.93 -5.85
CA ALA A 63 -5.70 -0.84 -5.51
C ALA A 63 -6.60 -1.37 -6.63
N THR A 64 -6.10 -1.47 -7.86
CA THR A 64 -6.89 -2.03 -8.97
C THR A 64 -7.26 -3.51 -8.73
N LYS A 65 -6.55 -4.20 -7.83
CA LYS A 65 -6.85 -5.58 -7.46
C LYS A 65 -7.85 -5.70 -6.31
N PHE A 66 -8.22 -4.58 -5.70
CA PHE A 66 -9.18 -4.58 -4.61
C PHE A 66 -10.58 -4.32 -5.14
N ASN A 67 -11.60 -4.59 -4.31
CA ASN A 67 -12.97 -4.27 -4.68
C ASN A 67 -13.17 -2.75 -4.70
N ASP A 68 -14.29 -2.31 -5.26
CA ASP A 68 -14.54 -0.88 -5.45
C ASP A 68 -14.55 -0.10 -4.14
N GLU A 69 -15.14 -0.67 -3.09
CA GLU A 69 -15.21 0.00 -1.79
C GLU A 69 -13.80 0.21 -1.19
N ALA A 70 -12.97 -0.83 -1.20
CA ALA A 70 -11.62 -0.74 -0.68
C ALA A 70 -10.79 0.26 -1.49
N ARG A 71 -10.94 0.25 -2.80
CA ARG A 71 -10.24 1.19 -3.68
C ARG A 71 -10.66 2.63 -3.41
N ALA A 72 -11.96 2.87 -3.22
CA ALA A 72 -12.47 4.20 -2.90
C ALA A 72 -11.90 4.72 -1.58
N LYS A 73 -11.86 3.88 -0.55
CA LYS A 73 -11.28 4.24 0.74
C LYS A 73 -9.83 4.67 0.62
N LEU A 74 -9.06 3.96 -0.20
CA LEU A 74 -7.65 4.24 -0.38
C LEU A 74 -7.42 5.54 -1.15
N VAL A 75 -8.20 5.78 -2.21
CA VAL A 75 -8.13 7.01 -2.98
C VAL A 75 -8.44 8.22 -2.09
N LEU A 76 -9.51 8.13 -1.30
CA LEU A 76 -9.91 9.22 -0.41
C LEU A 76 -8.88 9.47 0.71
N ARG A 77 -8.24 8.42 1.21
CA ARG A 77 -7.18 8.57 2.21
C ARG A 77 -5.98 9.32 1.64
N TRP A 78 -5.60 9.04 0.40
CA TRP A 78 -4.50 9.75 -0.25
C TRP A 78 -4.86 11.22 -0.48
N GLU A 79 -6.09 11.52 -0.89
CA GLU A 79 -6.55 12.90 -1.03
C GLU A 79 -6.43 13.65 0.30
N GLN A 80 -6.87 13.01 1.39
CA GLN A 80 -6.79 13.59 2.73
C GLN A 80 -5.33 13.89 3.12
N LEU A 81 -4.41 12.95 2.87
CA LEU A 81 -3.00 13.14 3.17
C LEU A 81 -2.39 14.30 2.39
N GLU A 82 -2.78 14.46 1.12
CA GLU A 82 -2.30 15.57 0.30
C GLU A 82 -2.80 16.92 0.83
N MET A 83 -4.06 16.97 1.25
CA MET A 83 -4.62 18.18 1.82
C MET A 83 -3.98 18.56 3.14
N GLU A 84 -3.67 17.58 3.99
CA GLU A 84 -2.93 17.81 5.23
C GLU A 84 -1.56 18.42 4.95
N ASN A 85 -0.86 17.93 3.93
CA ASN A 85 0.44 18.47 3.54
C ASN A 85 0.36 19.92 3.07
N LEU A 86 -0.72 20.27 2.37
CA LEU A 86 -0.92 21.66 1.93
C LEU A 86 -1.09 22.61 3.10
N PHE A 87 -1.74 22.17 4.18
CA PHE A 87 -1.98 23.02 5.34
C PHE A 87 -0.77 23.10 6.28
N VAL A 88 0.11 22.12 6.24
CA VAL A 88 1.30 22.07 7.10
C VAL A 88 2.43 22.95 6.57
N GLN A 89 2.41 23.23 5.28
CA GLN A 89 3.39 24.11 4.65
C GLN A 89 3.02 25.57 4.85
#